data_7a840a0672bbcc09a58edcb8da845eb1
#
_entry.id   7a840a0672bbcc09a58edcb8da845eb1
#
_cell.length_a   1.000
_cell.length_b   1.000
_cell.length_c   1.000
_cell.angle_alpha   90.00
_cell.angle_beta   90.00
_cell.angle_gamma   90.00
#
_symmetry.space_group_name_H-M   'P 1'
#
loop_
_entity.id
_entity.type
_entity.pdbx_description
1 polymer ?
#
loop_
_entity_poly.entity_id
_entity_poly.type
_entity_poly.pdbx_seq_one_letter_code
_entity_poly.pdbx_strand_id
1 'polypeptide(L)'
;MTFYQELQLSSAGSKQLIKNTHDKKEKFRHILIYNFKVYLVMIFCVAIVTIFSMLTGNSNSVVGVCVLLSVLVLRQADFGIQTNHGLISIAGIFVILAAGPRLANMVPAIPAFFINFLCIMLLMIFSCHNVIMYNHSTFVLSYLLLLGYDVSGHDYLMRIAGLSAGMLICMIVFYKNQKNRPHKRGFMDIFREFNIHSAKNNWYLKM
;
A
#
# COMPACT_ATOMS: atom_id res chain seq x y z
N MET A 1 -10.65 3.00 31.50
CA MET A 1 -10.10 3.61 30.27
C MET A 1 -11.08 4.66 29.75
N THR A 2 -10.58 5.84 29.31
CA THR A 2 -11.45 6.86 28.75
C THR A 2 -11.80 6.51 27.29
N PHE A 3 -12.95 7.00 26.78
CA PHE A 3 -13.40 6.80 25.41
C PHE A 3 -12.32 7.18 24.37
N TYR A 4 -11.61 8.28 24.59
CA TYR A 4 -10.55 8.75 23.69
C TYR A 4 -9.33 7.80 23.66
N GLN A 5 -8.94 7.24 24.80
CA GLN A 5 -7.86 6.25 24.87
C GLN A 5 -8.21 4.96 24.12
N GLU A 6 -9.47 4.52 24.21
CA GLU A 6 -9.94 3.33 23.47
C GLU A 6 -9.97 3.56 21.96
N LEU A 7 -10.28 4.77 21.49
CA LEU A 7 -10.23 5.12 20.07
C LEU A 7 -8.80 5.09 19.50
N GLN A 8 -7.79 5.41 20.31
CA GLN A 8 -6.38 5.40 19.89
C GLN A 8 -5.75 4.00 19.86
N LEU A 9 -6.35 2.99 20.51
CA LEU A 9 -5.84 1.63 20.48
C LEU A 9 -5.76 1.10 19.05
N SER A 10 -4.80 0.21 18.76
CA SER A 10 -4.79 -0.55 17.52
C SER A 10 -5.99 -1.50 17.46
N SER A 11 -6.36 -1.98 16.26
CA SER A 11 -7.44 -2.98 16.10
C SER A 11 -7.17 -4.24 16.92
N ALA A 12 -5.90 -4.68 17.00
CA ALA A 12 -5.48 -5.80 17.83
C ALA A 12 -5.67 -5.50 19.33
N GLY A 13 -5.27 -4.30 19.78
CA GLY A 13 -5.43 -3.87 21.15
C GLY A 13 -6.91 -3.78 21.58
N SER A 14 -7.78 -3.25 20.69
CA SER A 14 -9.23 -3.19 20.97
C SER A 14 -9.84 -4.59 21.08
N LYS A 15 -9.46 -5.53 20.19
CA LYS A 15 -9.93 -6.93 20.25
C LYS A 15 -9.44 -7.64 21.52
N GLN A 16 -8.19 -7.39 21.93
CA GLN A 16 -7.63 -7.96 23.14
C GLN A 16 -8.31 -7.40 24.41
N LEU A 17 -8.63 -6.11 24.42
CA LEU A 17 -9.40 -5.47 25.50
C LEU A 17 -10.79 -6.11 25.63
N ILE A 18 -11.51 -6.28 24.53
CA ILE A 18 -12.83 -6.95 24.50
C ILE A 18 -12.73 -8.39 25.00
N LYS A 19 -11.66 -9.12 24.63
CA LYS A 19 -11.47 -10.52 25.05
C LYS A 19 -11.19 -10.65 26.56
N ASN A 20 -10.44 -9.71 27.13
CA ASN A 20 -10.01 -9.76 28.52
C ASN A 20 -11.05 -9.17 29.50
N THR A 21 -12.11 -8.52 29.02
CA THR A 21 -13.17 -7.93 29.86
C THR A 21 -14.23 -9.00 30.18
N HIS A 22 -14.40 -9.29 31.47
CA HIS A 22 -15.37 -10.27 31.98
C HIS A 22 -16.77 -9.67 32.27
N ASP A 23 -16.84 -8.38 32.60
CA ASP A 23 -18.12 -7.71 32.85
C ASP A 23 -18.87 -7.47 31.53
N LYS A 24 -20.13 -7.95 31.46
CA LYS A 24 -20.99 -7.84 30.27
C LYS A 24 -21.26 -6.40 29.85
N LYS A 25 -21.44 -5.47 30.77
CA LYS A 25 -21.71 -4.06 30.47
C LYS A 25 -20.48 -3.37 29.88
N GLU A 26 -19.30 -3.57 30.49
CA GLU A 26 -18.05 -3.00 29.99
C GLU A 26 -17.67 -3.61 28.64
N LYS A 27 -17.84 -4.92 28.48
CA LYS A 27 -17.59 -5.60 27.20
C LYS A 27 -18.46 -5.06 26.09
N PHE A 28 -19.76 -4.82 26.35
CA PHE A 28 -20.68 -4.23 25.37
C PHE A 28 -20.24 -2.81 24.99
N ARG A 29 -19.82 -1.99 25.97
CA ARG A 29 -19.28 -0.65 25.71
C ARG A 29 -18.03 -0.71 24.81
N HIS A 30 -17.10 -1.59 25.07
CA HIS A 30 -15.89 -1.75 24.26
C HIS A 30 -16.21 -2.20 22.82
N ILE A 31 -17.19 -3.10 22.64
CA ILE A 31 -17.67 -3.51 21.32
C ILE A 31 -18.30 -2.33 20.57
N LEU A 32 -19.09 -1.50 21.24
CA LEU A 32 -19.73 -0.34 20.63
C LEU A 32 -18.68 0.69 20.18
N ILE A 33 -17.66 0.97 21.01
CA ILE A 33 -16.56 1.87 20.68
C ILE A 33 -15.74 1.32 19.50
N TYR A 34 -15.48 0.01 19.48
CA TYR A 34 -14.78 -0.64 18.38
C TYR A 34 -15.56 -0.52 17.06
N ASN A 35 -16.86 -0.78 17.07
CA ASN A 35 -17.72 -0.62 15.92
C ASN A 35 -17.76 0.83 15.44
N PHE A 36 -17.93 1.78 16.35
CA PHE A 36 -17.88 3.22 16.01
C PHE A 36 -16.58 3.60 15.30
N LYS A 37 -15.45 3.10 15.81
CA LYS A 37 -14.14 3.30 15.17
C LYS A 37 -14.09 2.71 13.76
N VAL A 38 -14.61 1.50 13.55
CA VAL A 38 -14.67 0.86 12.23
C VAL A 38 -15.51 1.68 11.27
N TYR A 39 -16.70 2.14 11.69
CA TYR A 39 -17.55 3.01 10.87
C TYR A 39 -16.87 4.34 10.53
N LEU A 40 -16.17 4.95 11.47
CA LEU A 40 -15.44 6.20 11.24
C LEU A 40 -14.33 6.00 10.18
N VAL A 41 -13.59 4.90 10.25
CA VAL A 41 -12.58 4.56 9.23
C VAL A 41 -13.23 4.30 7.88
N MET A 42 -14.38 3.60 7.83
CA MET A 42 -15.11 3.36 6.57
C MET A 42 -15.57 4.67 5.93
N ILE A 43 -16.17 5.58 6.71
CA ILE A 43 -16.60 6.90 6.22
C ILE A 43 -15.40 7.68 5.67
N PHE A 44 -14.28 7.66 6.37
CA PHE A 44 -13.04 8.29 5.92
C PHE A 44 -12.54 7.71 4.58
N CYS A 45 -12.56 6.38 4.44
CA CYS A 45 -12.19 5.71 3.19
C CYS A 45 -13.11 6.12 2.03
N VAL A 46 -14.43 6.11 2.24
CA VAL A 46 -15.40 6.52 1.24
C VAL A 46 -15.20 7.99 0.86
N ALA A 47 -14.99 8.87 1.84
CA ALA A 47 -14.76 10.29 1.60
C ALA A 47 -13.52 10.53 0.72
N ILE A 48 -12.40 9.85 1.00
CA ILE A 48 -11.18 9.98 0.18
C ILE A 48 -11.44 9.54 -1.26
N VAL A 49 -12.05 8.37 -1.46
CA VAL A 49 -12.35 7.86 -2.82
C VAL A 49 -13.28 8.81 -3.56
N THR A 50 -14.30 9.35 -2.88
CA THR A 50 -15.24 10.30 -3.47
C THR A 50 -14.54 11.61 -3.86
N ILE A 51 -13.68 12.15 -3.00
CA ILE A 51 -12.91 13.36 -3.30
C ILE A 51 -12.02 13.13 -4.52
N PHE A 52 -11.29 12.01 -4.57
CA PHE A 52 -10.48 11.66 -5.74
C PHE A 52 -11.33 11.52 -7.00
N SER A 53 -12.48 10.86 -6.92
CA SER A 53 -13.41 10.72 -8.05
C SER A 53 -13.93 12.07 -8.56
N MET A 54 -14.23 13.00 -7.65
CA MET A 54 -14.66 14.36 -8.03
C MET A 54 -13.54 15.17 -8.71
N LEU A 55 -12.30 14.99 -8.28
CA LEU A 55 -11.14 15.72 -8.81
C LEU A 55 -10.64 15.15 -10.14
N THR A 56 -10.64 13.83 -10.29
CA THR A 56 -10.06 13.13 -11.46
C THR A 56 -11.10 12.61 -12.46
N GLY A 57 -12.38 12.78 -12.14
CA GLY A 57 -13.50 12.26 -12.93
C GLY A 57 -13.94 10.85 -12.52
N ASN A 58 -15.21 10.53 -12.78
CA ASN A 58 -15.81 9.24 -12.38
C ASN A 58 -15.10 8.02 -12.96
N SER A 59 -14.55 8.14 -14.18
CA SER A 59 -13.75 7.10 -14.83
C SER A 59 -12.48 6.76 -14.06
N ASN A 60 -12.01 7.63 -13.18
CA ASN A 60 -10.79 7.51 -12.40
C ASN A 60 -11.00 7.25 -10.89
N SER A 61 -12.21 6.88 -10.47
CA SER A 61 -12.50 6.52 -9.06
C SER A 61 -11.58 5.42 -8.53
N VAL A 62 -11.15 4.52 -9.39
CA VAL A 62 -10.17 3.46 -9.08
C VAL A 62 -8.83 4.01 -8.58
N VAL A 63 -8.40 5.18 -9.06
CA VAL A 63 -7.18 5.85 -8.57
C VAL A 63 -7.29 6.17 -7.08
N GLY A 64 -8.45 6.68 -6.66
CA GLY A 64 -8.70 6.96 -5.24
C GLY A 64 -8.57 5.71 -4.37
N VAL A 65 -9.08 4.57 -4.84
CA VAL A 65 -8.94 3.28 -4.15
C VAL A 65 -7.47 2.86 -4.08
N CYS A 66 -6.73 2.93 -5.18
CA CYS A 66 -5.31 2.56 -5.22
C CYS A 66 -4.46 3.43 -4.28
N VAL A 67 -4.70 4.75 -4.28
CA VAL A 67 -4.01 5.69 -3.38
C VAL A 67 -4.35 5.40 -1.92
N LEU A 68 -5.63 5.17 -1.60
CA LEU A 68 -6.07 4.84 -0.25
C LEU A 68 -5.39 3.56 0.26
N LEU A 69 -5.41 2.49 -0.53
CA LEU A 69 -4.77 1.22 -0.17
C LEU A 69 -3.28 1.40 0.04
N SER A 70 -2.62 2.16 -0.84
CA SER A 70 -1.19 2.48 -0.72
C SER A 70 -0.87 3.24 0.57
N VAL A 71 -1.68 4.26 0.92
CA VAL A 71 -1.53 5.02 2.18
C VAL A 71 -1.69 4.13 3.41
N LEU A 72 -2.69 3.24 3.41
CA LEU A 72 -2.95 2.34 4.53
C LEU A 72 -1.77 1.37 4.76
N VAL A 73 -1.20 0.84 3.67
CA VAL A 73 -0.04 -0.04 3.74
C VAL A 73 1.20 0.74 4.19
N LEU A 74 1.52 1.87 3.56
CA LEU A 74 2.73 2.65 3.83
C LEU A 74 2.74 3.29 5.23
N ARG A 75 1.57 3.45 5.86
CA ARG A 75 1.47 3.86 7.26
C ARG A 75 2.08 2.82 8.22
N GLN A 76 2.07 1.54 7.86
CA GLN A 76 2.55 0.44 8.70
C GLN A 76 3.81 -0.22 8.14
N ALA A 77 4.03 -0.11 6.83
CA ALA A 77 5.11 -0.76 6.14
C ALA A 77 6.47 -0.26 6.62
N ASP A 78 7.34 -1.22 6.86
CA ASP A 78 8.76 -1.00 7.05
C ASP A 78 9.51 -1.70 5.91
N PHE A 79 10.15 -0.92 5.03
CA PHE A 79 10.91 -1.48 3.92
C PHE A 79 12.31 -1.98 4.36
N GLY A 80 12.72 -1.72 5.60
CA GLY A 80 14.04 -2.15 6.11
C GLY A 80 15.23 -1.48 5.43
N ILE A 81 15.00 -0.43 4.63
CA ILE A 81 16.01 0.33 3.87
C ILE A 81 16.01 1.80 4.28
N GLN A 82 17.06 2.52 3.88
CA GLN A 82 17.16 3.96 4.10
C GLN A 82 15.94 4.69 3.52
N THR A 83 15.45 5.69 4.23
CA THR A 83 14.24 6.44 3.88
C THR A 83 14.28 6.99 2.45
N ASN A 84 15.44 7.50 1.99
CA ASN A 84 15.60 8.03 0.63
C ASN A 84 15.41 6.94 -0.44
N HIS A 85 15.95 5.75 -0.22
CA HIS A 85 15.79 4.61 -1.13
C HIS A 85 14.35 4.10 -1.12
N GLY A 86 13.68 4.11 0.04
CA GLY A 86 12.26 3.83 0.15
C GLY A 86 11.38 4.81 -0.64
N LEU A 87 11.70 6.10 -0.62
CA LEU A 87 11.00 7.11 -1.43
C LEU A 87 11.18 6.86 -2.93
N ILE A 88 12.39 6.49 -3.37
CA ILE A 88 12.64 6.11 -4.78
C ILE A 88 11.84 4.87 -5.17
N SER A 89 11.76 3.87 -4.28
CA SER A 89 10.94 2.67 -4.51
C SER A 89 9.46 3.01 -4.67
N ILE A 90 8.92 3.91 -3.84
CA ILE A 90 7.53 4.39 -3.96
C ILE A 90 7.32 5.11 -5.29
N ALA A 91 8.26 5.98 -5.70
CA ALA A 91 8.19 6.62 -7.01
C ALA A 91 8.14 5.60 -8.15
N GLY A 92 9.02 4.59 -8.12
CA GLY A 92 9.04 3.49 -9.07
C GLY A 92 7.71 2.72 -9.14
N ILE A 93 7.12 2.41 -7.97
CA ILE A 93 5.81 1.75 -7.89
C ILE A 93 4.74 2.59 -8.60
N PHE A 94 4.64 3.89 -8.30
CA PHE A 94 3.61 4.75 -8.91
C PHE A 94 3.84 4.98 -10.40
N VAL A 95 5.09 5.02 -10.86
CA VAL A 95 5.41 5.06 -12.31
C VAL A 95 4.92 3.78 -13.00
N ILE A 96 5.14 2.60 -12.41
CA ILE A 96 4.65 1.33 -12.96
C ILE A 96 3.11 1.31 -12.96
N LEU A 97 2.45 1.79 -11.90
CA LEU A 97 0.99 1.87 -11.82
C LEU A 97 0.41 2.82 -12.88
N ALA A 98 1.11 3.89 -13.23
CA ALA A 98 0.67 4.84 -14.25
C ALA A 98 0.87 4.32 -15.68
N ALA A 99 2.06 3.80 -15.99
CA ALA A 99 2.44 3.43 -17.34
C ALA A 99 2.12 1.98 -17.71
N GLY A 100 2.33 1.04 -16.77
CA GLY A 100 2.23 -0.41 -17.03
C GLY A 100 0.87 -0.86 -17.56
N PRO A 101 -0.26 -0.56 -16.89
CA PRO A 101 -1.58 -0.97 -17.35
C PRO A 101 -1.93 -0.43 -18.74
N ARG A 102 -1.54 0.82 -19.01
CA ARG A 102 -1.77 1.45 -20.32
C ARG A 102 -0.97 0.79 -21.42
N LEU A 103 0.33 0.56 -21.17
CA LEU A 103 1.20 -0.13 -22.15
C LEU A 103 0.71 -1.54 -22.45
N ALA A 104 0.27 -2.28 -21.44
CA ALA A 104 -0.26 -3.62 -21.61
C ALA A 104 -1.55 -3.66 -22.44
N ASN A 105 -2.44 -2.66 -22.26
CA ASN A 105 -3.71 -2.59 -22.98
C ASN A 105 -3.56 -2.07 -24.42
N MET A 106 -2.43 -1.45 -24.77
CA MET A 106 -2.16 -0.94 -26.14
C MET A 106 -1.58 -1.97 -27.08
N VAL A 107 -1.14 -3.12 -26.60
CA VAL A 107 -0.44 -4.15 -27.39
C VAL A 107 -1.24 -5.44 -27.48
N PRO A 108 -0.96 -6.31 -28.50
CA PRO A 108 -1.58 -7.63 -28.60
C PRO A 108 -1.31 -8.53 -27.39
N ALA A 109 -2.12 -9.57 -27.21
CA ALA A 109 -2.14 -10.43 -26.01
C ALA A 109 -0.76 -11.01 -25.63
N ILE A 110 0.06 -11.45 -26.60
CA ILE A 110 1.37 -12.05 -26.31
C ILE A 110 2.35 -11.05 -25.70
N PRO A 111 2.67 -9.89 -26.31
CA PRO A 111 3.51 -8.90 -25.67
C PRO A 111 2.86 -8.29 -24.39
N ALA A 112 1.54 -8.18 -24.32
CA ALA A 112 0.84 -7.74 -23.10
C ALA A 112 1.15 -8.66 -21.91
N PHE A 113 1.20 -9.97 -22.12
CA PHE A 113 1.57 -10.93 -21.08
C PHE A 113 2.98 -10.64 -20.51
N PHE A 114 3.97 -10.42 -21.39
CA PHE A 114 5.34 -10.12 -20.94
C PHE A 114 5.44 -8.78 -20.21
N ILE A 115 4.72 -7.75 -20.69
CA ILE A 115 4.67 -6.44 -20.01
C ILE A 115 4.05 -6.58 -18.62
N ASN A 116 2.91 -7.27 -18.50
CA ASN A 116 2.26 -7.49 -17.21
C ASN A 116 3.15 -8.29 -16.27
N PHE A 117 3.78 -9.36 -16.76
CA PHE A 117 4.72 -10.15 -15.97
C PHE A 117 5.88 -9.31 -15.44
N LEU A 118 6.51 -8.51 -16.32
CA LEU A 118 7.61 -7.63 -15.93
C LEU A 118 7.17 -6.57 -14.90
N CYS A 119 6.02 -5.93 -15.12
CA CYS A 119 5.47 -4.93 -14.20
C CYS A 119 5.18 -5.53 -12.81
N ILE A 120 4.55 -6.71 -12.75
CA ILE A 120 4.25 -7.39 -11.49
C ILE A 120 5.55 -7.78 -10.78
N MET A 121 6.54 -8.32 -11.50
CA MET A 121 7.85 -8.64 -10.93
C MET A 121 8.54 -7.40 -10.34
N LEU A 122 8.53 -6.29 -11.06
CA LEU A 122 9.10 -5.03 -10.57
C LEU A 122 8.35 -4.50 -9.34
N LEU A 123 7.01 -4.56 -9.34
CA LEU A 123 6.21 -4.19 -8.17
C LEU A 123 6.56 -5.04 -6.94
N MET A 124 6.75 -6.35 -7.13
CA MET A 124 7.18 -7.24 -6.06
C MET A 124 8.57 -6.86 -5.54
N ILE A 125 9.52 -6.58 -6.42
CA ILE A 125 10.89 -6.18 -6.04
C ILE A 125 10.87 -4.87 -5.26
N PHE A 126 10.16 -3.85 -5.73
CA PHE A 126 10.12 -2.53 -5.07
C PHE A 126 9.36 -2.51 -3.75
N SER A 127 8.40 -3.41 -3.55
CA SER A 127 7.54 -3.39 -2.36
C SER A 127 7.85 -4.47 -1.32
N CYS A 128 8.59 -5.53 -1.69
CA CYS A 128 8.83 -6.69 -0.84
C CYS A 128 10.24 -6.69 -0.24
N HIS A 129 10.52 -5.75 0.67
CA HIS A 129 11.77 -5.80 1.45
C HIS A 129 11.62 -6.58 2.76
N ASN A 130 10.39 -6.82 3.20
CA ASN A 130 10.07 -7.67 4.34
C ASN A 130 8.93 -8.62 3.97
N VAL A 131 9.25 -9.88 3.73
CA VAL A 131 8.31 -10.93 3.28
C VAL A 131 7.14 -11.10 4.25
N ILE A 132 7.35 -10.86 5.54
CA ILE A 132 6.34 -11.05 6.59
C ILE A 132 5.19 -10.05 6.46
N MET A 133 5.43 -8.86 5.89
CA MET A 133 4.41 -7.79 5.83
C MET A 133 3.47 -7.84 4.63
N TYR A 134 3.70 -8.72 3.66
CA TYR A 134 2.85 -8.90 2.45
C TYR A 134 2.48 -7.60 1.71
N ASN A 135 3.30 -6.56 1.81
CA ASN A 135 3.03 -5.23 1.24
C ASN A 135 2.86 -5.26 -0.29
N HIS A 136 3.54 -6.19 -0.95
CA HIS A 136 3.51 -6.37 -2.40
C HIS A 136 2.11 -6.69 -2.93
N SER A 137 1.30 -7.46 -2.20
CA SER A 137 -0.03 -7.88 -2.64
C SER A 137 -0.96 -6.69 -2.90
N THR A 138 -0.85 -5.64 -2.10
CA THR A 138 -1.65 -4.42 -2.25
C THR A 138 -1.30 -3.64 -3.52
N PHE A 139 -0.01 -3.53 -3.85
CA PHE A 139 0.42 -2.83 -5.06
C PHE A 139 0.13 -3.64 -6.32
N VAL A 140 0.25 -4.97 -6.27
CA VAL A 140 -0.17 -5.86 -7.36
C VAL A 140 -1.68 -5.77 -7.56
N LEU A 141 -2.49 -5.76 -6.49
CA LEU A 141 -3.94 -5.56 -6.58
C LEU A 141 -4.28 -4.21 -7.22
N SER A 142 -3.60 -3.13 -6.81
CA SER A 142 -3.77 -1.80 -7.41
C SER A 142 -3.44 -1.79 -8.91
N TYR A 143 -2.38 -2.51 -9.32
CA TYR A 143 -2.03 -2.68 -10.72
C TYR A 143 -3.13 -3.39 -11.50
N LEU A 144 -3.65 -4.51 -11.00
CA LEU A 144 -4.71 -5.29 -11.64
C LEU A 144 -6.02 -4.49 -11.75
N LEU A 145 -6.36 -3.69 -10.73
CA LEU A 145 -7.51 -2.79 -10.77
C LEU A 145 -7.34 -1.75 -11.89
N LEU A 146 -6.18 -1.11 -12.00
CA LEU A 146 -5.91 -0.12 -13.05
C LEU A 146 -5.84 -0.75 -14.44
N LEU A 147 -5.40 -2.00 -14.56
CA LEU A 147 -5.39 -2.77 -15.81
C LEU A 147 -6.81 -3.08 -16.29
N GLY A 148 -7.71 -3.46 -15.36
CA GLY A 148 -9.11 -3.79 -15.68
C GLY A 148 -9.97 -2.57 -16.04
N TYR A 149 -9.57 -1.37 -15.60
CA TYR A 149 -10.27 -0.11 -15.87
C TYR A 149 -9.42 0.78 -16.77
N ASP A 150 -9.28 0.42 -18.05
CA ASP A 150 -8.51 1.25 -18.99
C ASP A 150 -9.22 2.56 -19.30
N VAL A 151 -8.46 3.62 -19.45
CA VAL A 151 -8.93 4.96 -19.86
C VAL A 151 -7.96 5.54 -20.89
N SER A 152 -8.49 6.43 -21.74
CA SER A 152 -7.72 7.03 -22.83
C SER A 152 -7.93 8.55 -22.90
N GLY A 153 -7.09 9.20 -23.68
CA GLY A 153 -7.23 10.64 -23.95
C GLY A 153 -7.11 11.49 -22.67
N HIS A 154 -8.06 12.39 -22.47
CA HIS A 154 -8.09 13.32 -21.33
C HIS A 154 -8.18 12.59 -19.99
N ASP A 155 -8.97 11.53 -19.90
CA ASP A 155 -9.13 10.75 -18.66
C ASP A 155 -7.83 10.09 -18.22
N TYR A 156 -6.98 9.70 -19.18
CA TYR A 156 -5.64 9.18 -18.85
C TYR A 156 -4.71 10.25 -18.27
N LEU A 157 -4.76 11.48 -18.77
CA LEU A 157 -4.01 12.59 -18.19
C LEU A 157 -4.46 12.88 -16.74
N MET A 158 -5.78 12.86 -16.51
CA MET A 158 -6.34 13.01 -15.17
C MET A 158 -5.94 11.84 -14.25
N ARG A 159 -5.82 10.62 -14.79
CA ARG A 159 -5.30 9.45 -14.06
C ARG A 159 -3.86 9.66 -13.62
N ILE A 160 -2.98 10.12 -14.53
CA ILE A 160 -1.58 10.42 -14.20
C ILE A 160 -1.50 11.50 -13.12
N ALA A 161 -2.28 12.57 -13.25
CA ALA A 161 -2.33 13.65 -12.25
C ALA A 161 -2.78 13.12 -10.87
N GLY A 162 -3.83 12.30 -10.83
CA GLY A 162 -4.32 11.66 -9.59
C GLY A 162 -3.30 10.73 -8.96
N LEU A 163 -2.64 9.88 -9.76
CA LEU A 163 -1.57 9.00 -9.26
C LEU A 163 -0.35 9.78 -8.78
N SER A 164 0.01 10.89 -9.46
CA SER A 164 1.11 11.76 -9.03
C SER A 164 0.81 12.44 -7.70
N ALA A 165 -0.40 12.95 -7.52
CA ALA A 165 -0.85 13.50 -6.25
C ALA A 165 -0.86 12.42 -5.14
N GLY A 166 -1.35 11.22 -5.46
CA GLY A 166 -1.33 10.06 -4.57
C GLY A 166 0.09 9.65 -4.18
N MET A 167 1.03 9.65 -5.13
CA MET A 167 2.45 9.39 -4.88
C MET A 167 3.02 10.36 -3.85
N LEU A 168 2.78 11.66 -3.98
CA LEU A 168 3.25 12.66 -3.03
C LEU A 168 2.67 12.43 -1.62
N ILE A 169 1.37 12.14 -1.52
CA ILE A 169 0.73 11.82 -0.23
C ILE A 169 1.39 10.58 0.38
N CYS A 170 1.59 9.53 -0.40
CA CYS A 170 2.24 8.28 0.03
C CYS A 170 3.68 8.51 0.51
N MET A 171 4.46 9.35 -0.21
CA MET A 171 5.81 9.72 0.19
C MET A 171 5.84 10.44 1.53
N ILE A 172 4.92 11.40 1.75
CA ILE A 172 4.80 12.13 3.02
C ILE A 172 4.46 11.18 4.18
N VAL A 173 3.49 10.29 3.96
CA VAL A 173 3.08 9.30 4.97
C VAL A 173 4.23 8.35 5.32
N PHE A 174 4.91 7.83 4.29
CA PHE A 174 6.05 6.96 4.46
C PHE A 174 7.21 7.66 5.18
N TYR A 175 7.57 8.86 4.77
CA TYR A 175 8.62 9.66 5.42
C TYR A 175 8.33 9.88 6.91
N LYS A 176 7.10 10.26 7.27
CA LYS A 176 6.69 10.42 8.67
C LYS A 176 6.77 9.11 9.46
N ASN A 177 6.42 7.98 8.84
CA ASN A 177 6.49 6.67 9.48
C ASN A 177 7.94 6.23 9.72
N GLN A 178 8.84 6.51 8.75
CA GLN A 178 10.24 6.07 8.80
C GLN A 178 11.17 7.00 9.58
N LYS A 179 10.78 8.25 9.82
CA LYS A 179 11.63 9.25 10.51
C LYS A 179 12.22 8.75 11.84
N ASN A 180 11.48 7.92 12.57
CA ASN A 180 11.90 7.38 13.87
C ASN A 180 12.53 5.98 13.78
N ARG A 181 12.76 5.46 12.56
CA ARG A 181 13.32 4.12 12.31
C ARG A 181 14.51 4.22 11.35
N PRO A 182 15.68 4.71 11.82
CA PRO A 182 16.85 4.88 10.95
C PRO A 182 17.37 3.51 10.51
N HIS A 183 17.24 3.20 9.25
CA HIS A 183 17.85 2.02 8.64
C HIS A 183 19.18 2.40 7.97
N LYS A 184 20.19 1.56 8.14
CA LYS A 184 21.53 1.75 7.54
C LYS A 184 21.66 1.09 6.17
N ARG A 185 20.75 0.14 5.83
CA ARG A 185 20.84 -0.65 4.60
C ARG A 185 20.41 0.17 3.39
N GLY A 186 21.21 0.13 2.33
CA GLY A 186 20.89 0.70 1.03
C GLY A 186 20.20 -0.31 0.10
N PHE A 187 19.68 0.18 -1.02
CA PHE A 187 19.06 -0.66 -2.05
C PHE A 187 20.05 -1.70 -2.62
N MET A 188 21.28 -1.32 -2.82
CA MET A 188 22.35 -2.20 -3.31
C MET A 188 22.72 -3.32 -2.32
N ASP A 189 22.59 -3.07 -1.03
CA ASP A 189 22.89 -4.07 -0.01
C ASP A 189 21.86 -5.22 -0.07
N ILE A 190 20.61 -4.92 -0.39
CA ILE A 190 19.54 -5.91 -0.58
C ILE A 190 19.85 -6.80 -1.78
N PHE A 191 20.24 -6.22 -2.92
CA PHE A 191 20.65 -6.99 -4.10
C PHE A 191 21.90 -7.85 -3.83
N ARG A 192 22.84 -7.33 -3.06
CA ARG A 192 24.05 -8.06 -2.67
C ARG A 192 23.72 -9.24 -1.75
N GLU A 193 22.86 -9.05 -0.76
CA GLU A 193 22.38 -10.14 0.11
C GLU A 193 21.64 -11.21 -0.69
N PHE A 194 20.80 -10.82 -1.64
CA PHE A 194 20.07 -11.75 -2.53
C PHE A 194 21.05 -12.61 -3.35
N ASN A 195 22.10 -11.99 -3.87
CA ASN A 195 23.13 -12.67 -4.66
C ASN A 195 24.00 -13.62 -3.80
N ILE A 196 24.36 -13.22 -2.59
CA ILE A 196 25.15 -14.04 -1.65
C ILE A 196 24.33 -15.21 -1.11
N HIS A 197 23.03 -15.03 -0.83
CA HIS A 197 22.15 -16.10 -0.39
C HIS A 197 21.84 -17.10 -1.50
N SER A 198 21.69 -16.65 -2.73
CA SER A 198 21.59 -17.52 -3.89
C SER A 198 22.84 -18.40 -4.08
N ALA A 199 24.02 -17.86 -3.78
CA ALA A 199 25.29 -18.58 -3.88
C ALA A 199 25.55 -19.55 -2.71
N LYS A 200 24.96 -19.39 -1.54
CA LYS A 200 25.24 -20.16 -0.33
C LYS A 200 24.25 -21.25 0.04
N ASN A 201 23.25 -21.56 -0.76
CA ASN A 201 22.31 -22.70 -0.58
C ASN A 201 21.69 -22.90 0.82
N ASN A 202 21.63 -21.87 1.66
CA ASN A 202 21.12 -21.98 3.03
C ASN A 202 19.74 -21.35 3.24
N TRP A 203 18.91 -21.36 2.21
CA TRP A 203 17.54 -20.85 2.26
C TRP A 203 16.61 -21.67 3.17
N TYR A 204 16.88 -22.97 3.32
CA TYR A 204 15.99 -23.92 3.99
C TYR A 204 16.22 -24.09 5.49
N LEU A 205 17.23 -23.43 6.08
CA LEU A 205 17.60 -23.61 7.48
C LEU A 205 17.22 -22.46 8.41
N LYS A 206 16.45 -21.47 7.95
CA LYS A 206 15.97 -20.34 8.76
C LYS A 206 14.45 -20.09 8.64
N MET A 207 13.67 -21.13 8.36
CA MET A 207 12.24 -21.13 8.65
C MET A 207 11.98 -21.81 9.98
#